data_f3c8a46d0a2989f67a0d72456d8c109d
#
_entry.id   f3c8a46d0a2989f67a0d72456d8c109d
#
_cell.length_a   1.000
_cell.length_b   1.000
_cell.length_c   1.000
_cell.angle_alpha   90.00
_cell.angle_beta   90.00
_cell.angle_gamma   90.00
#
_symmetry.space_group_name_H-M   'P 1'
#
loop_
_entity.id
_entity.type
_entity.pdbx_description
1 polymer ?
#
loop_
_entity_poly.entity_id
_entity_poly.type
_entity_poly.pdbx_seq_one_letter_code
_entity_poly.pdbx_strand_id
1 'polypeptide(L)'
;VETSKVEPVKVETSKVEPVKVETSKVEPVKLDVPVDLTLYNERFQKHYDELKWLYCELYQDRDDVMTYLHDLTSNMEAFYNSRNSALKASDKKREADPDWYKRNDLVGMMMYVNNFAHTLKGLEEHLDYVEECNVNYLHLMPLLASPKGKSDGGYAVADFRTVQPELGTMEDFSELTSKCHERGINICLDFVMNHTSEEHEWAKRARAGEKEYQDRYFFFDTYDVPALYEKTCPQVFPTTAPGNFTWLDDLHKHVMTTFYPYQWDLNYRNPVVFNEMVYNMLYLANQGVDIVRLDAVPYIWKQLGTNCRNLPQVHTIVRMMRMICEIVCPGVLLLGEVVMAPEKVVPYFGTLEKPECHILYNVTTMASTWHTVATKDVSLLRRQLDILGSLPKEYIFQNYLRCHDDIGWGLDYDFLKNFSIDEVSHKKFLNDFFTGKYPDTFGRGELYNDDPRLGDARPVSYTHLTLP
;
A
#
# COMPACT_ATOMS: atom_id res chain seq x y z
N VAL A 1 -20.59 -22.75 54.88
CA VAL A 1 -20.31 -21.89 53.73
C VAL A 1 -19.40 -20.77 54.24
N GLU A 2 -18.12 -20.99 54.15
CA GLU A 2 -17.08 -20.00 54.52
C GLU A 2 -16.69 -19.16 53.33
N THR A 3 -16.78 -17.86 53.46
CA THR A 3 -16.38 -16.87 52.50
C THR A 3 -14.88 -16.53 52.75
N SER A 4 -14.01 -16.98 51.89
CA SER A 4 -12.59 -16.56 51.91
C SER A 4 -12.46 -15.16 51.27
N LYS A 5 -11.93 -14.22 52.05
CA LYS A 5 -11.51 -12.89 51.59
C LYS A 5 -10.21 -13.01 50.83
N VAL A 6 -10.22 -12.52 49.58
CA VAL A 6 -9.00 -12.34 48.77
C VAL A 6 -8.45 -10.94 49.06
N GLU A 7 -7.20 -10.85 49.54
CA GLU A 7 -6.50 -9.59 49.73
C GLU A 7 -6.00 -9.02 48.37
N PRO A 8 -5.98 -7.70 48.20
CA PRO A 8 -5.50 -7.11 46.94
C PRO A 8 -3.96 -7.14 46.84
N VAL A 9 -3.46 -7.66 45.73
CA VAL A 9 -2.04 -7.65 45.38
C VAL A 9 -1.62 -6.21 45.07
N LYS A 10 -0.61 -5.70 45.81
CA LYS A 10 0.03 -4.42 45.53
C LYS A 10 0.89 -4.58 44.25
N VAL A 11 0.52 -3.86 43.21
CA VAL A 11 1.36 -3.70 42.01
C VAL A 11 2.39 -2.61 42.33
N GLU A 12 3.68 -2.98 42.41
CA GLU A 12 4.78 -2.03 42.46
C GLU A 12 4.93 -1.36 41.07
N THR A 13 4.70 -0.06 41.04
CA THR A 13 4.98 0.75 39.85
C THR A 13 6.49 0.99 39.77
N SER A 14 7.17 0.20 38.94
CA SER A 14 8.55 0.49 38.53
C SER A 14 8.53 1.76 37.67
N LYS A 15 9.30 2.76 38.06
CA LYS A 15 9.57 3.95 37.26
C LYS A 15 10.34 3.51 36.01
N VAL A 16 9.68 3.56 34.87
CA VAL A 16 10.33 3.38 33.57
C VAL A 16 11.08 4.68 33.26
N GLU A 17 12.41 4.61 33.17
CA GLU A 17 13.21 5.73 32.63
C GLU A 17 12.85 5.95 31.16
N PRO A 18 12.83 7.21 30.66
CA PRO A 18 12.52 7.47 29.26
C PRO A 18 13.58 6.84 28.36
N VAL A 19 13.15 5.85 27.57
CA VAL A 19 13.97 5.21 26.56
C VAL A 19 14.34 6.24 25.51
N LYS A 20 15.62 6.43 25.23
CA LYS A 20 16.08 7.22 24.08
C LYS A 20 15.69 6.46 22.81
N VAL A 21 14.68 6.97 22.12
CA VAL A 21 14.28 6.46 20.81
C VAL A 21 15.39 6.84 19.83
N GLU A 22 16.21 5.85 19.42
CA GLU A 22 17.05 5.99 18.23
C GLU A 22 16.15 5.83 17.00
N THR A 23 15.51 6.93 16.63
CA THR A 23 14.85 7.03 15.32
C THR A 23 15.91 7.04 14.23
N SER A 24 15.60 6.45 13.08
CA SER A 24 16.41 6.58 11.86
C SER A 24 16.39 8.05 11.41
N LYS A 25 17.15 8.89 12.12
CA LYS A 25 17.23 10.33 11.89
C LYS A 25 17.81 10.54 10.50
N VAL A 26 17.09 11.32 9.69
CA VAL A 26 17.70 11.97 8.54
C VAL A 26 18.94 12.71 9.07
N GLU A 27 20.14 12.34 8.59
CA GLU A 27 21.33 13.13 8.93
C GLU A 27 21.07 14.56 8.50
N PRO A 28 21.22 15.56 9.39
CA PRO A 28 20.97 16.93 9.02
C PRO A 28 21.96 17.34 7.94
N VAL A 29 21.46 17.53 6.72
CA VAL A 29 22.22 18.17 5.66
C VAL A 29 22.58 19.56 6.15
N LYS A 30 23.88 19.85 6.33
CA LYS A 30 24.33 21.22 6.63
C LYS A 30 24.04 22.08 5.40
N LEU A 31 22.94 22.79 5.43
CA LEU A 31 22.59 23.79 4.42
C LEU A 31 23.29 25.09 4.80
N ASP A 32 24.20 25.57 3.97
CA ASP A 32 24.86 26.88 4.13
C ASP A 32 23.94 28.07 3.81
N VAL A 33 22.70 27.82 3.38
CA VAL A 33 21.70 28.85 3.04
C VAL A 33 20.41 28.58 3.84
N PRO A 34 19.82 29.60 4.47
CA PRO A 34 18.52 29.45 5.15
C PRO A 34 17.45 28.96 4.16
N VAL A 35 16.78 27.85 4.48
CA VAL A 35 15.67 27.36 3.69
C VAL A 35 14.46 28.27 3.89
N ASP A 36 13.83 28.67 2.80
CA ASP A 36 12.56 29.40 2.87
C ASP A 36 11.43 28.43 3.28
N LEU A 37 10.95 28.61 4.50
CA LEU A 37 9.86 27.81 5.09
C LEU A 37 8.47 28.43 4.89
N THR A 38 8.33 29.53 4.17
CA THR A 38 7.06 30.26 4.04
C THR A 38 5.93 29.33 3.57
N LEU A 39 6.11 28.64 2.43
CA LEU A 39 5.10 27.72 1.90
C LEU A 39 4.86 26.52 2.81
N TYR A 40 5.92 25.99 3.42
CA TYR A 40 5.77 24.90 4.40
C TYR A 40 4.89 25.33 5.57
N ASN A 41 5.17 26.50 6.15
CA ASN A 41 4.43 27.02 7.30
C ASN A 41 2.95 27.29 6.96
N GLU A 42 2.66 27.85 5.78
CA GLU A 42 1.29 28.07 5.31
C GLU A 42 0.51 26.75 5.20
N ARG A 43 1.10 25.73 4.58
CA ARG A 43 0.51 24.39 4.45
C ARG A 43 0.38 23.70 5.81
N PHE A 44 1.39 23.81 6.64
CA PHE A 44 1.39 23.25 8.00
C PHE A 44 0.25 23.85 8.84
N GLN A 45 0.11 25.16 8.86
CA GLN A 45 -0.99 25.83 9.58
C GLN A 45 -2.36 25.41 9.08
N LYS A 46 -2.51 25.19 7.78
CA LYS A 46 -3.77 24.73 7.17
C LYS A 46 -4.19 23.34 7.66
N HIS A 47 -3.24 22.44 7.89
CA HIS A 47 -3.53 21.02 8.13
C HIS A 47 -3.26 20.55 9.57
N TYR A 48 -2.48 21.31 10.35
CA TYR A 48 -1.96 20.83 11.63
C TYR A 48 -3.03 20.49 12.66
N ASP A 49 -4.07 21.29 12.78
CA ASP A 49 -5.11 21.07 13.80
C ASP A 49 -5.87 19.76 13.54
N GLU A 50 -6.20 19.45 12.27
CA GLU A 50 -6.83 18.19 11.91
C GLU A 50 -5.85 17.02 12.05
N LEU A 51 -4.60 17.16 11.59
CA LEU A 51 -3.56 16.15 11.74
C LEU A 51 -3.33 15.81 13.21
N LYS A 52 -3.18 16.80 14.07
CA LYS A 52 -3.03 16.63 15.51
C LYS A 52 -4.23 15.92 16.11
N TRP A 53 -5.45 16.33 15.75
CA TRP A 53 -6.66 15.71 16.28
C TRP A 53 -6.74 14.23 15.90
N LEU A 54 -6.55 13.90 14.62
CA LEU A 54 -6.57 12.52 14.14
C LEU A 54 -5.48 11.66 14.77
N TYR A 55 -4.28 12.23 14.93
CA TYR A 55 -3.16 11.51 15.54
C TYR A 55 -3.43 11.21 17.03
N CYS A 56 -3.91 12.20 17.78
CA CYS A 56 -4.24 12.02 19.19
C CYS A 56 -5.44 11.10 19.39
N GLU A 57 -6.43 11.13 18.49
CA GLU A 57 -7.57 10.19 18.53
C GLU A 57 -7.14 8.75 18.24
N LEU A 58 -6.26 8.56 17.24
CA LEU A 58 -5.75 7.23 16.90
C LEU A 58 -4.93 6.59 18.02
N TYR A 59 -4.21 7.40 18.79
CA TYR A 59 -3.29 6.97 19.85
C TYR A 59 -3.74 7.44 21.24
N GLN A 60 -5.05 7.62 21.46
CA GLN A 60 -5.64 8.17 22.69
C GLN A 60 -5.31 7.38 23.97
N ASP A 61 -4.98 6.09 23.83
CA ASP A 61 -4.62 5.22 24.96
C ASP A 61 -3.17 5.43 25.47
N ARG A 62 -2.45 6.43 24.92
CA ARG A 62 -1.04 6.72 25.24
C ARG A 62 -0.87 8.10 25.87
N ASP A 63 -0.22 8.13 27.03
CA ASP A 63 0.11 9.38 27.72
C ASP A 63 1.21 10.19 27.02
N ASP A 64 2.05 9.52 26.19
CA ASP A 64 3.21 10.09 25.50
C ASP A 64 2.94 10.48 24.04
N VAL A 65 1.67 10.48 23.59
CA VAL A 65 1.26 10.74 22.21
C VAL A 65 1.83 12.03 21.62
N MET A 66 1.91 13.09 22.44
CA MET A 66 2.43 14.39 22.01
C MET A 66 3.93 14.37 21.71
N THR A 67 4.70 13.48 22.32
CA THR A 67 6.12 13.29 22.02
C THR A 67 6.30 12.73 20.62
N TYR A 68 5.52 11.70 20.26
CA TYR A 68 5.55 11.13 18.91
C TYR A 68 5.01 12.06 17.84
N LEU A 69 3.99 12.87 18.15
CA LEU A 69 3.49 13.88 17.22
C LEU A 69 4.56 14.98 16.98
N HIS A 70 5.27 15.38 18.03
CA HIS A 70 6.36 16.36 17.89
C HIS A 70 7.52 15.78 17.05
N ASP A 71 7.89 14.51 17.27
CA ASP A 71 8.86 13.82 16.45
C ASP A 71 8.43 13.77 14.99
N LEU A 72 7.17 13.39 14.71
CA LEU A 72 6.60 13.41 13.36
C LEU A 72 6.74 14.77 12.68
N THR A 73 6.26 15.83 13.34
CA THR A 73 6.26 17.17 12.75
C THR A 73 7.66 17.74 12.54
N SER A 74 8.61 17.44 13.44
CA SER A 74 10.02 17.82 13.29
C SER A 74 10.68 17.14 12.09
N ASN A 75 10.39 15.84 11.90
CA ASN A 75 10.89 15.11 10.73
C ASN A 75 10.21 15.56 9.42
N MET A 76 8.92 15.91 9.43
CA MET A 76 8.25 16.50 8.27
C MET A 76 8.96 17.78 7.78
N GLU A 77 9.34 18.67 8.70
CA GLU A 77 10.12 19.87 8.38
C GLU A 77 11.50 19.51 7.81
N ALA A 78 12.18 18.52 8.41
CA ALA A 78 13.48 18.05 7.92
C ALA A 78 13.40 17.47 6.51
N PHE A 79 12.35 16.70 6.19
CA PHE A 79 12.11 16.19 4.83
C PHE A 79 11.80 17.31 3.83
N TYR A 80 11.01 18.31 4.20
CA TYR A 80 10.80 19.49 3.37
C TYR A 80 12.12 20.23 3.11
N ASN A 81 12.94 20.41 4.14
CA ASN A 81 14.24 21.09 4.02
C ASN A 81 15.18 20.34 3.05
N SER A 82 15.24 19.02 3.15
CA SER A 82 16.10 18.18 2.31
C SER A 82 15.57 17.97 0.87
N ARG A 83 14.29 18.30 0.60
CA ARG A 83 13.70 18.18 -0.72
C ARG A 83 14.37 19.15 -1.68
N ASN A 84 14.89 18.65 -2.81
CA ASN A 84 15.67 19.45 -3.76
C ASN A 84 14.82 20.54 -4.46
N SER A 85 15.49 21.53 -5.04
CA SER A 85 14.83 22.70 -5.63
C SER A 85 13.97 22.38 -6.85
N ALA A 86 14.35 21.39 -7.66
CA ALA A 86 13.58 20.96 -8.83
C ALA A 86 12.25 20.32 -8.41
N LEU A 87 12.26 19.45 -7.38
CA LEU A 87 11.07 18.85 -6.83
C LEU A 87 10.17 19.89 -6.16
N LYS A 88 10.72 20.85 -5.40
CA LYS A 88 9.95 21.97 -4.83
C LYS A 88 9.31 22.84 -5.92
N ALA A 89 9.98 23.06 -7.03
CA ALA A 89 9.41 23.78 -8.18
C ALA A 89 8.27 22.99 -8.84
N SER A 90 8.41 21.68 -8.97
CA SER A 90 7.36 20.78 -9.44
C SER A 90 6.15 20.78 -8.49
N ASP A 91 6.38 20.72 -7.18
CA ASP A 91 5.33 20.81 -6.17
C ASP A 91 4.51 22.10 -6.33
N LYS A 92 5.20 23.25 -6.43
CA LYS A 92 4.54 24.55 -6.63
C LYS A 92 3.73 24.62 -7.92
N LYS A 93 4.24 24.02 -9.00
CA LYS A 93 3.54 23.94 -10.29
C LYS A 93 2.26 23.13 -10.19
N ARG A 94 2.34 21.95 -9.55
CA ARG A 94 1.21 21.03 -9.37
C ARG A 94 0.18 21.58 -8.38
N GLU A 95 0.60 22.25 -7.34
CA GLU A 95 -0.28 22.94 -6.39
C GLU A 95 -1.06 24.09 -7.03
N ALA A 96 -0.46 24.78 -8.00
CA ALA A 96 -1.15 25.82 -8.80
C ALA A 96 -2.12 25.23 -9.84
N ASP A 97 -1.99 23.94 -10.17
CA ASP A 97 -2.86 23.20 -11.10
C ASP A 97 -3.30 21.87 -10.46
N PRO A 98 -4.19 21.90 -9.45
CA PRO A 98 -4.55 20.72 -8.65
C PRO A 98 -5.27 19.64 -9.45
N ASP A 99 -5.68 19.94 -10.68
CA ASP A 99 -6.35 19.00 -11.58
C ASP A 99 -5.40 18.34 -12.58
N TRP A 100 -4.08 18.54 -12.45
CA TRP A 100 -3.09 18.04 -13.39
C TRP A 100 -3.17 16.52 -13.62
N TYR A 101 -3.50 15.73 -12.59
CA TYR A 101 -3.63 14.27 -12.68
C TYR A 101 -5.05 13.78 -13.03
N LYS A 102 -6.05 14.70 -13.10
CA LYS A 102 -7.46 14.38 -13.39
C LYS A 102 -7.78 14.43 -14.88
N ARG A 103 -6.81 14.80 -15.70
CA ARG A 103 -6.94 14.88 -17.15
C ARG A 103 -6.82 13.50 -17.80
N ASN A 104 -7.44 13.33 -18.97
CA ASN A 104 -7.39 12.09 -19.74
C ASN A 104 -6.09 11.95 -20.58
N ASP A 105 -5.02 12.62 -20.18
CA ASP A 105 -3.73 12.66 -20.85
C ASP A 105 -2.64 11.86 -20.14
N LEU A 106 -2.95 11.25 -19.00
CA LEU A 106 -2.05 10.32 -18.33
C LEU A 106 -2.17 8.91 -18.93
N VAL A 107 -1.11 8.51 -19.62
CA VAL A 107 -0.98 7.17 -20.21
C VAL A 107 0.08 6.41 -19.43
N GLY A 108 -0.33 5.33 -18.76
CA GLY A 108 0.51 4.55 -17.87
C GLY A 108 1.10 3.32 -18.54
N MET A 109 2.36 3.01 -18.19
CA MET A 109 3.00 1.72 -18.44
C MET A 109 3.51 1.17 -17.11
N MET A 110 3.28 -0.12 -16.87
CA MET A 110 3.75 -0.83 -15.69
C MET A 110 4.82 -1.83 -16.10
N MET A 111 5.92 -1.90 -15.34
CA MET A 111 6.99 -2.85 -15.63
C MET A 111 7.80 -3.26 -14.40
N TYR A 112 8.29 -4.50 -14.43
CA TYR A 112 9.43 -4.89 -13.64
C TYR A 112 10.72 -4.47 -14.37
N VAL A 113 11.57 -3.68 -13.72
CA VAL A 113 12.80 -3.14 -14.32
C VAL A 113 13.71 -4.26 -14.83
N ASN A 114 13.91 -5.33 -14.04
CA ASN A 114 14.75 -6.47 -14.44
C ASN A 114 14.24 -7.19 -15.69
N ASN A 115 12.92 -7.28 -15.87
CA ASN A 115 12.32 -7.97 -17.02
C ASN A 115 12.35 -7.10 -18.29
N PHE A 116 12.24 -5.78 -18.14
CA PHE A 116 12.18 -4.86 -19.25
C PHE A 116 13.56 -4.39 -19.71
N ALA A 117 14.43 -4.02 -18.78
CA ALA A 117 15.69 -3.33 -19.07
C ALA A 117 16.87 -3.81 -18.20
N HIS A 118 16.72 -4.88 -17.44
CA HIS A 118 17.69 -5.49 -16.55
C HIS A 118 18.08 -4.63 -15.33
N THR A 119 18.35 -3.33 -15.54
CA THR A 119 18.81 -2.39 -14.49
C THR A 119 18.13 -1.03 -14.64
N LEU A 120 18.24 -0.18 -13.62
CA LEU A 120 17.76 1.20 -13.68
C LEU A 120 18.46 1.99 -14.79
N LYS A 121 19.77 1.79 -14.98
CA LYS A 121 20.53 2.42 -16.09
C LYS A 121 20.09 1.89 -17.46
N GLY A 122 19.81 0.59 -17.55
CA GLY A 122 19.22 0.03 -18.76
C GLY A 122 17.86 0.66 -19.08
N LEU A 123 17.03 0.94 -18.07
CA LEU A 123 15.76 1.64 -18.28
C LEU A 123 15.94 3.07 -18.78
N GLU A 124 16.96 3.79 -18.32
CA GLU A 124 17.29 5.12 -18.86
C GLU A 124 17.56 5.09 -20.37
N GLU A 125 18.23 4.04 -20.85
CA GLU A 125 18.53 3.86 -22.28
C GLU A 125 17.27 3.56 -23.11
N HIS A 126 16.16 3.16 -22.46
CA HIS A 126 14.89 2.84 -23.11
C HIS A 126 13.83 3.96 -22.96
N LEU A 127 14.16 5.12 -22.40
CA LEU A 127 13.19 6.20 -22.23
C LEU A 127 12.63 6.73 -23.55
N ASP A 128 13.42 6.69 -24.63
CA ASP A 128 12.93 7.07 -25.97
C ASP A 128 11.79 6.16 -26.42
N TYR A 129 11.89 4.83 -26.17
CA TYR A 129 10.81 3.89 -26.44
C TYR A 129 9.56 4.19 -25.59
N VAL A 130 9.73 4.54 -24.30
CA VAL A 130 8.62 4.92 -23.42
C VAL A 130 7.89 6.16 -23.97
N GLU A 131 8.62 7.17 -24.47
CA GLU A 131 8.06 8.34 -25.11
C GLU A 131 7.37 8.01 -26.45
N GLU A 132 7.96 7.16 -27.29
CA GLU A 132 7.34 6.68 -28.53
C GLU A 132 5.99 6.00 -28.29
N CYS A 133 5.82 5.33 -27.11
CA CYS A 133 4.55 4.77 -26.67
C CYS A 133 3.56 5.82 -26.12
N ASN A 134 3.90 7.11 -26.14
CA ASN A 134 3.18 8.21 -25.50
C ASN A 134 2.92 8.00 -24.01
N VAL A 135 3.83 7.28 -23.31
CA VAL A 135 3.74 7.04 -21.87
C VAL A 135 4.31 8.23 -21.12
N ASN A 136 3.53 8.77 -20.20
CA ASN A 136 3.93 9.87 -19.31
C ASN A 136 3.68 9.54 -17.83
N TYR A 137 3.35 8.28 -17.54
CA TYR A 137 3.15 7.71 -16.21
C TYR A 137 3.78 6.31 -16.18
N LEU A 138 4.93 6.18 -15.52
CA LEU A 138 5.68 4.94 -15.47
C LEU A 138 5.57 4.32 -14.07
N HIS A 139 4.86 3.21 -13.96
CA HIS A 139 4.76 2.44 -12.73
C HIS A 139 5.87 1.39 -12.69
N LEU A 140 6.86 1.63 -11.85
CA LEU A 140 7.93 0.68 -11.57
C LEU A 140 7.47 -0.28 -10.48
N MET A 141 7.39 -1.57 -10.82
CA MET A 141 7.06 -2.63 -9.87
C MET A 141 8.12 -2.68 -8.76
N PRO A 142 7.84 -3.30 -7.60
CA PRO A 142 8.69 -3.19 -6.42
C PRO A 142 10.17 -3.41 -6.75
N LEU A 143 10.97 -2.38 -6.49
CA LEU A 143 12.41 -2.35 -6.78
C LEU A 143 13.27 -2.17 -5.53
N LEU A 144 12.64 -2.08 -4.35
CA LEU A 144 13.35 -1.96 -3.09
C LEU A 144 13.90 -3.31 -2.64
N ALA A 145 14.92 -3.29 -1.78
CA ALA A 145 15.63 -4.47 -1.33
C ALA A 145 14.65 -5.51 -0.73
N SER A 146 14.71 -6.71 -1.25
CA SER A 146 13.93 -7.87 -0.83
C SER A 146 14.76 -9.15 -0.90
N PRO A 147 14.51 -10.18 -0.06
CA PRO A 147 15.33 -11.37 -0.02
C PRO A 147 15.06 -12.28 -1.23
N LYS A 148 16.11 -12.94 -1.74
CA LYS A 148 15.98 -13.94 -2.81
C LYS A 148 15.11 -15.13 -2.37
N GLY A 149 14.17 -15.54 -3.22
CA GLY A 149 13.30 -16.70 -3.00
C GLY A 149 12.15 -16.49 -2.01
N LYS A 150 12.17 -15.40 -1.22
CA LYS A 150 11.11 -15.00 -0.29
C LYS A 150 10.76 -13.52 -0.49
N SER A 151 10.70 -13.09 -1.73
CA SER A 151 10.49 -11.69 -2.09
C SER A 151 9.03 -11.35 -2.39
N ASP A 152 8.22 -12.33 -2.78
CA ASP A 152 6.85 -12.10 -3.26
C ASP A 152 6.82 -10.99 -4.34
N GLY A 153 7.61 -11.17 -5.40
CA GLY A 153 7.70 -10.15 -6.47
C GLY A 153 8.27 -8.79 -6.02
N GLY A 154 8.97 -8.75 -4.87
CA GLY A 154 9.52 -7.53 -4.27
C GLY A 154 8.65 -6.93 -3.16
N TYR A 155 7.46 -7.49 -2.89
CA TYR A 155 6.56 -7.00 -1.84
C TYR A 155 7.00 -7.37 -0.41
N ALA A 156 7.93 -8.33 -0.24
CA ALA A 156 8.57 -8.60 1.05
C ALA A 156 9.78 -7.65 1.26
N VAL A 157 9.51 -6.37 1.54
CA VAL A 157 10.53 -5.32 1.63
C VAL A 157 11.42 -5.53 2.86
N ALA A 158 12.73 -5.64 2.63
CA ALA A 158 13.74 -5.77 3.67
C ALA A 158 14.39 -4.40 4.04
N ASP A 159 14.37 -3.44 3.12
CA ASP A 159 14.82 -2.06 3.35
C ASP A 159 14.09 -1.10 2.41
N PHE A 160 13.39 -0.12 2.98
CA PHE A 160 12.64 0.88 2.21
C PHE A 160 13.51 1.98 1.59
N ARG A 161 14.80 2.03 1.92
CA ARG A 161 15.72 3.08 1.48
C ARG A 161 16.86 2.57 0.59
N THR A 162 16.82 1.28 0.28
CA THR A 162 17.81 0.63 -0.58
C THR A 162 17.13 -0.01 -1.77
N VAL A 163 17.65 0.26 -2.97
CA VAL A 163 17.24 -0.43 -4.20
C VAL A 163 17.79 -1.86 -4.18
N GLN A 164 17.05 -2.79 -4.79
CA GLN A 164 17.52 -4.16 -5.00
C GLN A 164 18.89 -4.14 -5.72
N PRO A 165 19.96 -4.73 -5.14
CA PRO A 165 21.33 -4.56 -5.65
C PRO A 165 21.54 -4.94 -7.12
N GLU A 166 20.75 -5.89 -7.61
CA GLU A 166 20.80 -6.32 -9.01
C GLU A 166 20.23 -5.26 -9.99
N LEU A 167 19.42 -4.31 -9.50
CA LEU A 167 18.82 -3.26 -10.33
C LEU A 167 19.69 -1.99 -10.37
N GLY A 168 20.48 -1.75 -9.32
CA GLY A 168 21.30 -0.55 -9.16
C GLY A 168 21.28 0.00 -7.75
N THR A 169 21.50 1.30 -7.61
CA THR A 169 21.55 2.02 -6.34
C THR A 169 20.40 3.01 -6.21
N MET A 170 20.25 3.63 -5.04
CA MET A 170 19.26 4.70 -4.84
C MET A 170 19.66 5.97 -5.62
N GLU A 171 20.96 6.19 -5.83
CA GLU A 171 21.49 7.27 -6.68
C GLU A 171 21.10 7.04 -8.15
N ASP A 172 21.22 5.81 -8.67
CA ASP A 172 20.76 5.44 -10.02
C ASP A 172 19.25 5.66 -10.15
N PHE A 173 18.47 5.35 -9.10
CA PHE A 173 17.03 5.61 -9.09
C PHE A 173 16.71 7.12 -9.14
N SER A 174 17.41 7.93 -8.33
CA SER A 174 17.23 9.39 -8.35
C SER A 174 17.64 10.01 -9.69
N GLU A 175 18.66 9.47 -10.35
CA GLU A 175 19.07 9.90 -11.69
C GLU A 175 17.97 9.55 -12.72
N LEU A 176 17.45 8.32 -12.69
CA LEU A 176 16.36 7.89 -13.56
C LEU A 176 15.12 8.79 -13.39
N THR A 177 14.70 9.06 -12.14
CA THR A 177 13.54 9.92 -11.89
C THR A 177 13.73 11.33 -12.42
N SER A 178 14.93 11.89 -12.29
CA SER A 178 15.27 13.21 -12.83
C SER A 178 15.14 13.23 -14.36
N LYS A 179 15.70 12.22 -15.05
CA LYS A 179 15.60 12.08 -16.52
C LYS A 179 14.17 11.88 -17.00
N CYS A 180 13.37 11.14 -16.23
CA CYS A 180 11.94 10.98 -16.50
C CYS A 180 11.20 12.33 -16.38
N HIS A 181 11.48 13.12 -15.33
CA HIS A 181 10.87 14.44 -15.15
C HIS A 181 11.23 15.42 -16.26
N GLU A 182 12.46 15.40 -16.75
CA GLU A 182 12.90 16.22 -17.90
C GLU A 182 12.09 15.91 -19.17
N ARG A 183 11.59 14.67 -19.30
CA ARG A 183 10.75 14.18 -20.40
C ARG A 183 9.24 14.27 -20.12
N GLY A 184 8.85 14.78 -18.95
CA GLY A 184 7.44 14.87 -18.55
C GLY A 184 6.82 13.53 -18.14
N ILE A 185 7.64 12.53 -17.79
CA ILE A 185 7.22 11.22 -17.33
C ILE A 185 7.16 11.22 -15.80
N ASN A 186 6.00 10.89 -15.24
CA ASN A 186 5.76 10.77 -13.81
C ASN A 186 6.13 9.35 -13.33
N ILE A 187 6.75 9.23 -12.17
CA ILE A 187 7.15 7.95 -11.60
C ILE A 187 6.18 7.51 -10.51
N CYS A 188 5.62 6.32 -10.65
CA CYS A 188 4.89 5.62 -9.61
C CYS A 188 5.75 4.51 -9.02
N LEU A 189 5.75 4.40 -7.69
CA LEU A 189 6.43 3.34 -6.96
C LEU A 189 5.51 2.73 -5.91
N ASP A 190 5.61 1.40 -5.74
CA ASP A 190 4.92 0.67 -4.69
C ASP A 190 5.47 1.02 -3.31
N PHE A 191 4.57 1.23 -2.36
CA PHE A 191 4.87 1.43 -0.97
C PHE A 191 4.10 0.42 -0.12
N VAL A 192 4.80 -0.62 0.31
CA VAL A 192 4.23 -1.71 1.09
C VAL A 192 4.04 -1.26 2.53
N MET A 193 2.79 -1.06 2.94
CA MET A 193 2.47 -0.51 4.26
C MET A 193 2.12 -1.58 5.30
N ASN A 194 1.51 -2.69 4.86
CA ASN A 194 0.93 -3.65 5.79
C ASN A 194 1.98 -4.47 6.55
N HIS A 195 3.13 -4.74 5.95
CA HIS A 195 4.12 -5.68 6.47
C HIS A 195 5.54 -5.33 6.04
N THR A 196 6.51 -5.99 6.65
CA THR A 196 7.90 -6.04 6.17
C THR A 196 8.31 -7.49 5.95
N SER A 197 9.41 -7.69 5.23
CA SER A 197 10.11 -8.97 5.20
C SER A 197 10.59 -9.37 6.61
N GLU A 198 10.65 -10.69 6.88
CA GLU A 198 11.35 -11.22 8.06
C GLU A 198 12.86 -10.88 8.08
N GLU A 199 13.41 -10.44 6.95
CA GLU A 199 14.80 -9.97 6.81
C GLU A 199 14.96 -8.45 6.99
N HIS A 200 13.87 -7.72 7.25
CA HIS A 200 13.94 -6.30 7.60
C HIS A 200 14.70 -6.12 8.92
N GLU A 201 15.43 -5.01 9.04
CA GLU A 201 16.21 -4.74 10.26
C GLU A 201 15.35 -4.79 11.53
N TRP A 202 14.13 -4.28 11.49
CA TRP A 202 13.21 -4.36 12.63
C TRP A 202 12.87 -5.82 13.00
N ALA A 203 12.65 -6.67 12.00
CA ALA A 203 12.35 -8.08 12.23
C ALA A 203 13.55 -8.83 12.80
N LYS A 204 14.77 -8.54 12.32
CA LYS A 204 16.02 -9.09 12.86
C LYS A 204 16.24 -8.69 14.32
N ARG A 205 16.02 -7.43 14.65
CA ARG A 205 16.14 -6.93 16.02
C ARG A 205 15.04 -7.49 16.94
N ALA A 206 13.81 -7.62 16.42
CA ALA A 206 12.73 -8.32 17.13
C ALA A 206 13.09 -9.78 17.43
N ARG A 207 13.72 -10.49 16.47
CA ARG A 207 14.26 -11.86 16.67
C ARG A 207 15.40 -11.90 17.69
N ALA A 208 16.21 -10.86 17.77
CA ALA A 208 17.25 -10.73 18.79
C ALA A 208 16.70 -10.47 20.21
N GLY A 209 15.37 -10.34 20.35
CA GLY A 209 14.70 -10.15 21.64
C GLY A 209 14.52 -8.69 22.06
N GLU A 210 14.83 -7.74 21.19
CA GLU A 210 14.66 -6.32 21.49
C GLU A 210 13.16 -5.95 21.53
N LYS A 211 12.67 -5.65 22.73
CA LYS A 211 11.25 -5.43 23.01
C LYS A 211 10.65 -4.31 22.18
N GLU A 212 11.37 -3.22 21.99
CA GLU A 212 10.96 -2.09 21.16
C GLU A 212 10.63 -2.51 19.72
N TYR A 213 11.43 -3.44 19.16
CA TYR A 213 11.21 -3.94 17.81
C TYR A 213 10.16 -5.04 17.76
N GLN A 214 10.00 -5.83 18.82
CA GLN A 214 8.88 -6.76 18.93
C GLN A 214 7.53 -6.02 18.95
N ASP A 215 7.45 -4.86 19.60
CA ASP A 215 6.25 -4.03 19.68
C ASP A 215 5.85 -3.37 18.33
N ARG A 216 6.72 -3.46 17.33
CA ARG A 216 6.43 -3.04 15.95
C ARG A 216 5.62 -4.07 15.15
N TYR A 217 5.47 -5.28 15.67
CA TYR A 217 4.76 -6.41 15.09
C TYR A 217 3.73 -6.98 16.07
N PHE A 218 3.00 -8.00 15.66
CA PHE A 218 2.05 -8.71 16.52
C PHE A 218 2.61 -10.07 16.87
N PHE A 219 3.21 -10.21 18.07
CA PHE A 219 3.72 -11.46 18.62
C PHE A 219 2.85 -12.01 19.72
N PHE A 220 2.69 -13.34 19.77
CA PHE A 220 1.91 -14.06 20.76
C PHE A 220 2.67 -15.30 21.24
N ASP A 221 2.71 -15.50 22.58
CA ASP A 221 3.40 -16.64 23.19
C ASP A 221 2.63 -17.96 22.98
N THR A 222 1.28 -17.88 22.90
CA THR A 222 0.40 -19.01 22.68
C THR A 222 -0.51 -18.77 21.49
N TYR A 223 -1.17 -19.83 21.00
CA TYR A 223 -2.14 -19.72 19.91
C TYR A 223 -3.54 -19.28 20.33
N ASP A 224 -3.77 -18.97 21.61
CA ASP A 224 -5.11 -18.63 22.12
C ASP A 224 -5.66 -17.36 21.50
N VAL A 225 -4.89 -16.28 21.47
CA VAL A 225 -5.28 -15.01 20.82
C VAL A 225 -5.27 -15.13 19.28
N PRO A 226 -4.26 -15.69 18.62
CA PRO A 226 -4.32 -16.05 17.20
C PRO A 226 -5.59 -16.80 16.81
N ALA A 227 -6.00 -17.84 17.55
CA ALA A 227 -7.23 -18.60 17.30
C ALA A 227 -8.51 -17.74 17.38
N LEU A 228 -8.50 -16.65 18.16
CA LEU A 228 -9.62 -15.70 18.20
C LEU A 228 -9.64 -14.80 16.95
N TYR A 229 -8.49 -14.37 16.47
CA TYR A 229 -8.40 -13.66 15.19
C TYR A 229 -8.86 -14.53 14.01
N GLU A 230 -8.42 -15.79 13.95
CA GLU A 230 -8.78 -16.74 12.88
C GLU A 230 -10.30 -16.98 12.76
N LYS A 231 -11.08 -16.72 13.81
CA LYS A 231 -12.55 -16.80 13.76
C LYS A 231 -13.18 -15.71 12.91
N THR A 232 -12.54 -14.57 12.75
CA THR A 232 -13.13 -13.38 12.12
C THR A 232 -12.30 -12.85 10.95
N CYS A 233 -10.99 -13.13 10.91
CA CYS A 233 -10.09 -12.68 9.85
C CYS A 233 -10.08 -13.69 8.69
N PRO A 234 -10.59 -13.32 7.51
CA PRO A 234 -10.48 -14.18 6.32
C PRO A 234 -9.03 -14.32 5.88
N GLN A 235 -8.63 -15.49 5.44
CA GLN A 235 -7.32 -15.75 4.84
C GLN A 235 -7.25 -15.11 3.45
N VAL A 236 -6.09 -14.56 3.10
CA VAL A 236 -5.84 -13.97 1.76
C VAL A 236 -5.46 -15.07 0.78
N PHE A 237 -4.59 -15.98 1.17
CA PHE A 237 -4.08 -17.08 0.35
C PHE A 237 -4.37 -18.44 1.00
N PRO A 238 -5.62 -18.91 1.01
CA PRO A 238 -6.01 -20.12 1.76
C PRO A 238 -5.34 -21.41 1.27
N THR A 239 -4.80 -21.42 0.06
CA THR A 239 -4.16 -22.61 -0.53
C THR A 239 -2.64 -22.52 -0.57
N THR A 240 -2.07 -21.35 -0.81
CA THR A 240 -0.62 -21.15 -0.96
C THR A 240 0.08 -20.68 0.32
N ALA A 241 -0.64 -19.95 1.19
CA ALA A 241 -0.15 -19.49 2.49
C ALA A 241 -1.30 -19.51 3.51
N PRO A 242 -1.76 -20.70 3.95
CA PRO A 242 -2.89 -20.83 4.84
C PRO A 242 -2.61 -20.29 6.24
N GLY A 243 -3.64 -19.68 6.84
CA GLY A 243 -3.57 -19.04 8.16
C GLY A 243 -3.20 -17.57 8.09
N ASN A 244 -3.30 -16.90 9.25
CA ASN A 244 -2.90 -15.50 9.43
C ASN A 244 -1.77 -15.37 10.46
N PHE A 245 -1.19 -16.48 10.92
CA PHE A 245 -0.14 -16.50 11.92
C PHE A 245 0.91 -17.56 11.61
N THR A 246 2.17 -17.21 11.79
CA THR A 246 3.33 -18.09 11.59
C THR A 246 4.01 -18.36 12.90
N TRP A 247 4.28 -19.64 13.20
CA TRP A 247 5.11 -20.03 14.34
C TRP A 247 6.59 -19.81 14.03
N LEU A 248 7.31 -19.20 14.97
CA LEU A 248 8.75 -18.96 14.90
C LEU A 248 9.44 -19.85 15.95
N ASP A 249 10.12 -20.88 15.48
CA ASP A 249 10.79 -21.87 16.36
C ASP A 249 11.90 -21.24 17.24
N ASP A 250 12.58 -20.25 16.70
CA ASP A 250 13.67 -19.54 17.38
C ASP A 250 13.20 -18.64 18.53
N LEU A 251 12.01 -18.05 18.39
CA LEU A 251 11.42 -17.16 19.41
C LEU A 251 10.40 -17.87 20.31
N HIS A 252 9.96 -19.07 19.96
CA HIS A 252 8.83 -19.75 20.57
C HIS A 252 7.58 -18.85 20.64
N LYS A 253 7.28 -18.14 19.54
CA LYS A 253 6.16 -17.21 19.41
C LYS A 253 5.46 -17.36 18.07
N HIS A 254 4.18 -17.01 18.04
CA HIS A 254 3.47 -16.76 16.81
C HIS A 254 3.60 -15.29 16.41
N VAL A 255 3.82 -15.02 15.13
CA VAL A 255 3.78 -13.67 14.55
C VAL A 255 2.61 -13.59 13.56
N MET A 256 1.93 -12.43 13.49
CA MET A 256 0.86 -12.22 12.51
C MET A 256 1.44 -12.05 11.11
N THR A 257 0.89 -12.80 10.15
CA THR A 257 1.30 -12.86 8.76
C THR A 257 0.07 -12.97 7.86
N THR A 258 -0.54 -11.83 7.54
CA THR A 258 -1.77 -11.79 6.71
C THR A 258 -1.55 -12.34 5.31
N PHE A 259 -0.34 -12.23 4.76
CA PHE A 259 0.03 -12.68 3.42
C PHE A 259 0.92 -13.92 3.49
N TYR A 260 2.21 -13.80 3.22
CA TYR A 260 3.13 -14.93 3.31
C TYR A 260 3.79 -15.06 4.69
N PRO A 261 4.23 -16.27 5.09
CA PRO A 261 4.87 -16.51 6.40
C PRO A 261 6.12 -15.65 6.69
N TYR A 262 6.79 -15.17 5.65
CA TYR A 262 7.97 -14.30 5.73
C TYR A 262 7.65 -12.80 5.65
N GLN A 263 6.36 -12.42 5.62
CA GLN A 263 5.85 -11.05 5.61
C GLN A 263 5.15 -10.78 6.93
N TRP A 264 5.84 -10.10 7.86
CA TRP A 264 5.34 -9.85 9.21
C TRP A 264 4.53 -8.57 9.28
N ASP A 265 3.30 -8.67 9.76
CA ASP A 265 2.35 -7.56 9.81
C ASP A 265 2.79 -6.48 10.81
N LEU A 266 2.81 -5.24 10.34
CA LEU A 266 3.18 -4.07 11.12
C LEU A 266 2.07 -3.66 12.09
N ASN A 267 2.47 -3.31 13.31
CA ASN A 267 1.58 -2.88 14.38
C ASN A 267 1.39 -1.35 14.39
N TYR A 268 0.45 -0.85 13.61
CA TYR A 268 0.13 0.59 13.58
C TYR A 268 -0.52 1.14 14.85
N ARG A 269 -0.80 0.31 15.87
CA ARG A 269 -1.14 0.79 17.21
C ARG A 269 0.07 1.39 17.92
N ASN A 270 1.26 1.11 17.43
CA ASN A 270 2.50 1.73 17.87
C ASN A 270 2.78 2.97 16.99
N PRO A 271 2.74 4.20 17.55
CA PRO A 271 2.97 5.42 16.78
C PRO A 271 4.35 5.48 16.11
N VAL A 272 5.35 4.77 16.64
CA VAL A 272 6.67 4.66 16.02
C VAL A 272 6.56 4.03 14.63
N VAL A 273 5.71 3.00 14.46
CA VAL A 273 5.50 2.35 13.17
C VAL A 273 4.92 3.34 12.16
N PHE A 274 3.88 4.09 12.52
CA PHE A 274 3.31 5.10 11.65
C PHE A 274 4.34 6.17 11.25
N ASN A 275 5.05 6.73 12.23
CA ASN A 275 6.04 7.78 11.98
C ASN A 275 7.15 7.30 11.05
N GLU A 276 7.76 6.14 11.34
CA GLU A 276 8.84 5.58 10.53
C GLU A 276 8.39 5.22 9.10
N MET A 277 7.18 4.69 8.95
CA MET A 277 6.62 4.42 7.62
C MET A 277 6.36 5.71 6.84
N VAL A 278 5.88 6.77 7.49
CA VAL A 278 5.78 8.10 6.88
C VAL A 278 7.16 8.63 6.46
N TYR A 279 8.20 8.46 7.28
CA TYR A 279 9.56 8.87 6.93
C TYR A 279 10.09 8.12 5.70
N ASN A 280 9.81 6.84 5.59
CA ASN A 280 10.17 6.07 4.40
C ASN A 280 9.41 6.55 3.16
N MET A 281 8.13 6.85 3.27
CA MET A 281 7.34 7.45 2.17
C MET A 281 7.91 8.79 1.72
N LEU A 282 8.21 9.69 2.66
CA LEU A 282 8.77 11.01 2.36
C LEU A 282 10.19 10.92 1.80
N TYR A 283 10.98 9.93 2.24
CA TYR A 283 12.28 9.64 1.66
C TYR A 283 12.16 9.30 0.18
N LEU A 284 11.27 8.37 -0.19
CA LEU A 284 11.03 7.99 -1.59
C LEU A 284 10.48 9.17 -2.42
N ALA A 285 9.58 9.98 -1.84
CA ALA A 285 9.12 11.22 -2.48
C ALA A 285 10.28 12.18 -2.79
N ASN A 286 11.29 12.24 -1.93
CA ASN A 286 12.50 13.06 -2.13
C ASN A 286 13.49 12.45 -3.13
N GLN A 287 13.35 11.16 -3.47
CA GLN A 287 14.05 10.53 -4.59
C GLN A 287 13.37 10.79 -5.95
N GLY A 288 12.24 11.50 -5.98
CA GLY A 288 11.52 11.86 -7.20
C GLY A 288 10.32 10.99 -7.53
N VAL A 289 9.82 10.21 -6.57
CA VAL A 289 8.54 9.51 -6.73
C VAL A 289 7.40 10.53 -6.76
N ASP A 290 6.58 10.49 -7.80
CA ASP A 290 5.43 11.38 -8.01
C ASP A 290 4.13 10.78 -7.51
N ILE A 291 4.00 9.46 -7.60
CA ILE A 291 2.80 8.71 -7.21
C ILE A 291 3.24 7.56 -6.32
N VAL A 292 2.78 7.59 -5.07
CA VAL A 292 3.01 6.52 -4.12
C VAL A 292 1.82 5.56 -4.19
N ARG A 293 2.04 4.35 -4.69
CA ARG A 293 1.03 3.29 -4.66
C ARG A 293 1.04 2.64 -3.29
N LEU A 294 0.00 2.89 -2.52
CA LEU A 294 -0.21 2.30 -1.20
C LEU A 294 -0.69 0.86 -1.37
N ASP A 295 0.21 -0.09 -1.11
CA ASP A 295 -0.06 -1.51 -1.22
C ASP A 295 -0.89 -2.01 -0.04
N ALA A 296 -1.83 -2.92 -0.31
CA ALA A 296 -2.64 -3.62 0.69
C ALA A 296 -3.28 -2.71 1.76
N VAL A 297 -3.69 -1.50 1.38
CA VAL A 297 -4.22 -0.46 2.28
C VAL A 297 -5.31 -0.97 3.23
N PRO A 298 -6.30 -1.77 2.78
CA PRO A 298 -7.40 -2.20 3.63
C PRO A 298 -6.98 -3.00 4.88
N TYR A 299 -5.76 -3.53 4.89
CA TYR A 299 -5.29 -4.50 5.90
C TYR A 299 -4.45 -3.89 7.02
N ILE A 300 -4.04 -2.63 6.94
CA ILE A 300 -3.00 -2.04 7.80
C ILE A 300 -3.37 -1.92 9.28
N TRP A 301 -4.66 -1.95 9.64
CA TRP A 301 -5.09 -1.91 11.04
C TRP A 301 -5.64 -3.26 11.49
N LYS A 302 -5.13 -3.76 12.63
CA LYS A 302 -5.53 -5.04 13.21
C LYS A 302 -6.32 -4.81 14.49
N GLN A 303 -7.51 -5.44 14.58
CA GLN A 303 -8.36 -5.37 15.76
C GLN A 303 -9.04 -6.70 16.01
N LEU A 304 -8.83 -7.25 17.21
CA LEU A 304 -9.45 -8.51 17.62
C LEU A 304 -10.98 -8.41 17.56
N GLY A 305 -11.63 -9.47 17.08
CA GLY A 305 -13.08 -9.53 16.94
C GLY A 305 -13.63 -8.86 15.68
N THR A 306 -12.76 -8.35 14.82
CA THR A 306 -13.10 -7.82 13.49
C THR A 306 -12.49 -8.68 12.39
N ASN A 307 -12.80 -8.37 11.13
CA ASN A 307 -12.16 -9.03 9.98
C ASN A 307 -10.79 -8.41 9.63
N CYS A 308 -10.30 -7.44 10.37
CA CYS A 308 -9.06 -6.69 10.15
C CYS A 308 -8.95 -6.08 8.72
N ARG A 309 -10.07 -5.68 8.13
CA ARG A 309 -10.15 -5.07 6.80
C ARG A 309 -11.08 -3.85 6.81
N ASN A 310 -10.71 -2.79 6.12
CA ASN A 310 -11.52 -1.57 5.96
C ASN A 310 -11.98 -0.95 7.29
N LEU A 311 -11.17 -1.03 8.34
CA LEU A 311 -11.51 -0.45 9.64
C LEU A 311 -11.38 1.08 9.60
N PRO A 312 -12.13 1.82 10.44
CA PRO A 312 -12.09 3.29 10.45
C PRO A 312 -10.69 3.87 10.63
N GLN A 313 -9.83 3.18 11.39
CA GLN A 313 -8.45 3.60 11.62
C GLN A 313 -7.59 3.56 10.34
N VAL A 314 -7.93 2.70 9.37
CA VAL A 314 -7.28 2.68 8.06
C VAL A 314 -7.50 4.02 7.35
N HIS A 315 -8.75 4.50 7.33
CA HIS A 315 -9.12 5.79 6.75
C HIS A 315 -8.42 6.95 7.47
N THR A 316 -8.36 6.91 8.82
CA THR A 316 -7.62 7.90 9.62
C THR A 316 -6.14 7.95 9.21
N ILE A 317 -5.48 6.80 9.05
CA ILE A 317 -4.07 6.70 8.64
C ILE A 317 -3.89 7.29 7.24
N VAL A 318 -4.71 6.89 6.26
CA VAL A 318 -4.60 7.38 4.89
C VAL A 318 -4.85 8.89 4.82
N ARG A 319 -5.85 9.39 5.58
CA ARG A 319 -6.12 10.84 5.68
C ARG A 319 -4.91 11.61 6.23
N MET A 320 -4.27 11.10 7.29
CA MET A 320 -3.07 11.73 7.85
C MET A 320 -1.92 11.71 6.83
N MET A 321 -1.69 10.59 6.14
CA MET A 321 -0.66 10.51 5.09
C MET A 321 -0.92 11.51 3.97
N ARG A 322 -2.20 11.67 3.56
CA ARG A 322 -2.59 12.67 2.56
C ARG A 322 -2.21 14.09 3.01
N MET A 323 -2.57 14.49 4.23
CA MET A 323 -2.23 15.82 4.78
C MET A 323 -0.73 16.03 4.90
N ILE A 324 0.02 14.98 5.31
CA ILE A 324 1.49 15.04 5.40
C ILE A 324 2.10 15.28 4.02
N CYS A 325 1.63 14.61 2.97
CA CYS A 325 2.05 14.89 1.60
C CYS A 325 1.70 16.34 1.20
N GLU A 326 0.48 16.80 1.47
CA GLU A 326 0.05 18.17 1.17
C GLU A 326 0.89 19.25 1.88
N ILE A 327 1.48 18.92 3.05
CA ILE A 327 2.41 19.82 3.77
C ILE A 327 3.81 19.78 3.17
N VAL A 328 4.38 18.58 3.00
CA VAL A 328 5.81 18.38 2.71
C VAL A 328 6.11 18.34 1.21
N CYS A 329 5.29 17.67 0.43
CA CYS A 329 5.50 17.37 -1.00
C CYS A 329 4.15 17.38 -1.76
N PRO A 330 3.46 18.54 -1.87
CA PRO A 330 2.08 18.61 -2.36
C PRO A 330 1.89 18.17 -3.82
N GLY A 331 2.97 18.02 -4.56
CA GLY A 331 2.95 17.43 -5.91
C GLY A 331 2.86 15.91 -5.93
N VAL A 332 3.01 15.22 -4.80
CA VAL A 332 3.00 13.77 -4.70
C VAL A 332 1.58 13.26 -4.48
N LEU A 333 1.18 12.26 -5.27
CA LEU A 333 -0.15 11.65 -5.21
C LEU A 333 -0.12 10.32 -4.45
N LEU A 334 -1.24 9.98 -3.80
CA LEU A 334 -1.48 8.67 -3.21
C LEU A 334 -2.43 7.88 -4.11
N LEU A 335 -1.97 6.73 -4.61
CA LEU A 335 -2.77 5.75 -5.34
C LEU A 335 -3.05 4.57 -4.40
N GLY A 336 -4.31 4.38 -4.01
CA GLY A 336 -4.69 3.31 -3.09
C GLY A 336 -4.99 2.00 -3.83
N GLU A 337 -4.36 0.91 -3.39
CA GLU A 337 -4.76 -0.43 -3.81
C GLU A 337 -5.87 -0.96 -2.91
N VAL A 338 -7.09 -1.01 -3.47
CA VAL A 338 -8.29 -1.52 -2.79
C VAL A 338 -9.01 -2.47 -3.74
N VAL A 339 -8.66 -3.75 -3.69
CA VAL A 339 -9.25 -4.80 -4.55
C VAL A 339 -10.45 -5.42 -3.84
N MET A 340 -11.60 -4.76 -3.94
CA MET A 340 -12.82 -5.14 -3.23
C MET A 340 -14.06 -4.80 -4.06
N ALA A 341 -15.25 -5.16 -3.56
CA ALA A 341 -16.52 -4.77 -4.15
C ALA A 341 -16.64 -3.23 -4.22
N PRO A 342 -17.33 -2.68 -5.24
CA PRO A 342 -17.34 -1.24 -5.53
C PRO A 342 -17.69 -0.34 -4.35
N GLU A 343 -18.63 -0.76 -3.54
CA GLU A 343 -19.06 -0.01 -2.33
C GLU A 343 -17.98 0.09 -1.24
N LYS A 344 -16.96 -0.77 -1.30
CA LYS A 344 -15.80 -0.75 -0.38
C LYS A 344 -14.64 0.09 -0.90
N VAL A 345 -14.59 0.32 -2.20
CA VAL A 345 -13.51 1.09 -2.86
C VAL A 345 -13.73 2.58 -2.70
N VAL A 346 -14.93 3.08 -3.02
CA VAL A 346 -15.24 4.52 -3.05
C VAL A 346 -14.91 5.25 -1.72
N PRO A 347 -15.15 4.70 -0.53
CA PRO A 347 -14.79 5.35 0.73
C PRO A 347 -13.31 5.76 0.87
N TYR A 348 -12.40 5.12 0.14
CA TYR A 348 -10.95 5.46 0.16
C TYR A 348 -10.58 6.74 -0.59
N PHE A 349 -11.53 7.38 -1.28
CA PHE A 349 -11.38 8.77 -1.70
C PHE A 349 -11.58 9.75 -0.55
N GLY A 350 -12.19 9.30 0.57
CA GLY A 350 -12.68 10.18 1.62
C GLY A 350 -13.89 11.01 1.17
N THR A 351 -14.01 12.22 1.68
CA THR A 351 -14.99 13.22 1.22
C THR A 351 -14.27 14.34 0.48
N LEU A 352 -15.03 15.23 -0.20
CA LEU A 352 -14.43 16.37 -0.89
C LEU A 352 -13.74 17.35 0.07
N GLU A 353 -14.25 17.47 1.32
CA GLU A 353 -13.63 18.31 2.36
C GLU A 353 -12.48 17.59 3.08
N LYS A 354 -12.54 16.27 3.16
CA LYS A 354 -11.56 15.41 3.85
C LYS A 354 -11.09 14.30 2.93
N PRO A 355 -10.33 14.63 1.88
CA PRO A 355 -9.87 13.65 0.91
C PRO A 355 -8.81 12.72 1.51
N GLU A 356 -8.84 11.46 1.05
CA GLU A 356 -7.88 10.40 1.38
C GLU A 356 -6.99 10.12 0.16
N CYS A 357 -7.18 9.01 -0.56
CA CYS A 357 -6.42 8.75 -1.78
C CYS A 357 -6.77 9.75 -2.89
N HIS A 358 -5.79 10.08 -3.72
CA HIS A 358 -6.00 10.89 -4.92
C HIS A 358 -6.61 10.05 -6.06
N ILE A 359 -6.14 8.80 -6.15
CA ILE A 359 -6.46 7.87 -7.24
C ILE A 359 -6.74 6.51 -6.62
N LEU A 360 -7.70 5.77 -7.18
CA LEU A 360 -7.96 4.37 -6.84
C LEU A 360 -8.00 3.52 -8.11
N TYR A 361 -7.67 2.24 -8.01
CA TYR A 361 -7.79 1.31 -9.12
C TYR A 361 -9.26 1.01 -9.46
N ASN A 362 -9.58 1.00 -10.76
CA ASN A 362 -10.91 0.66 -11.24
C ASN A 362 -11.06 -0.85 -11.45
N VAL A 363 -10.95 -1.61 -10.36
CA VAL A 363 -10.94 -3.07 -10.36
C VAL A 363 -12.24 -3.65 -10.93
N THR A 364 -13.40 -3.11 -10.51
CA THR A 364 -14.71 -3.61 -10.95
C THR A 364 -14.94 -3.38 -12.44
N THR A 365 -14.48 -2.26 -13.00
CA THR A 365 -14.55 -2.01 -14.45
C THR A 365 -13.64 -3.00 -15.20
N MET A 366 -12.44 -3.26 -14.69
CA MET A 366 -11.54 -4.28 -15.24
C MET A 366 -12.24 -5.65 -15.28
N ALA A 367 -12.74 -6.13 -14.15
CA ALA A 367 -13.42 -7.42 -14.06
C ALA A 367 -14.68 -7.47 -14.93
N SER A 368 -15.50 -6.39 -14.98
CA SER A 368 -16.69 -6.29 -15.82
C SER A 368 -16.34 -6.30 -17.32
N THR A 369 -15.19 -5.75 -17.71
CA THR A 369 -14.71 -5.82 -19.09
C THR A 369 -14.36 -7.25 -19.47
N TRP A 370 -13.63 -7.98 -18.64
CA TRP A 370 -13.32 -9.40 -18.88
C TRP A 370 -14.59 -10.27 -18.89
N HIS A 371 -15.55 -10.00 -17.98
CA HIS A 371 -16.86 -10.62 -18.01
C HIS A 371 -17.56 -10.39 -19.37
N THR A 372 -17.56 -9.16 -19.87
CA THR A 372 -18.16 -8.80 -21.18
C THR A 372 -17.50 -9.58 -22.32
N VAL A 373 -16.17 -9.72 -22.30
CA VAL A 373 -15.44 -10.51 -23.31
C VAL A 373 -15.89 -11.97 -23.30
N ALA A 374 -16.05 -12.57 -22.12
CA ALA A 374 -16.43 -13.97 -21.98
C ALA A 374 -17.91 -14.23 -22.33
N THR A 375 -18.81 -13.36 -21.87
CA THR A 375 -20.26 -13.56 -22.01
C THR A 375 -20.84 -12.95 -23.27
N LYS A 376 -20.14 -11.97 -23.88
CA LYS A 376 -20.65 -11.11 -24.97
C LYS A 376 -21.86 -10.24 -24.53
N ASP A 377 -22.02 -10.02 -23.21
CA ASP A 377 -23.07 -9.21 -22.61
C ASP A 377 -22.46 -8.00 -21.91
N VAL A 378 -22.86 -6.79 -22.35
CA VAL A 378 -22.36 -5.49 -21.84
C VAL A 378 -23.17 -4.95 -20.64
N SER A 379 -24.23 -5.63 -20.21
CA SER A 379 -25.17 -5.11 -19.20
C SER A 379 -24.48 -4.76 -17.88
N LEU A 380 -23.60 -5.66 -17.41
CA LEU A 380 -22.84 -5.44 -16.16
C LEU A 380 -21.83 -4.29 -16.31
N LEU A 381 -21.09 -4.25 -17.40
CA LEU A 381 -20.14 -3.17 -17.67
C LEU A 381 -20.85 -1.81 -17.77
N ARG A 382 -21.99 -1.76 -18.48
CA ARG A 382 -22.79 -0.54 -18.59
C ARG A 382 -23.26 -0.05 -17.23
N ARG A 383 -23.80 -0.95 -16.38
CA ARG A 383 -24.19 -0.62 -15.02
C ARG A 383 -23.02 -0.05 -14.22
N GLN A 384 -21.84 -0.67 -14.31
CA GLN A 384 -20.64 -0.17 -13.63
C GLN A 384 -20.26 1.24 -14.09
N LEU A 385 -20.33 1.51 -15.39
CA LEU A 385 -20.06 2.84 -15.94
C LEU A 385 -21.11 3.88 -15.50
N ASP A 386 -22.39 3.48 -15.39
CA ASP A 386 -23.45 4.35 -14.88
C ASP A 386 -23.22 4.69 -13.39
N ILE A 387 -22.76 3.72 -12.57
CA ILE A 387 -22.38 3.95 -11.15
C ILE A 387 -21.23 4.96 -11.09
N LEU A 388 -20.16 4.73 -11.85
CA LEU A 388 -18.99 5.63 -11.88
C LEU A 388 -19.38 7.04 -12.34
N GLY A 389 -20.27 7.15 -13.35
CA GLY A 389 -20.76 8.43 -13.85
C GLY A 389 -21.59 9.22 -12.83
N SER A 390 -22.10 8.56 -11.77
CA SER A 390 -22.86 9.22 -10.70
C SER A 390 -21.97 9.74 -9.55
N LEU A 391 -20.69 9.36 -9.53
CA LEU A 391 -19.74 9.78 -8.49
C LEU A 391 -19.26 11.23 -8.74
N PRO A 392 -18.75 11.92 -7.70
CA PRO A 392 -18.07 13.20 -7.86
C PRO A 392 -16.94 13.12 -8.90
N LYS A 393 -16.79 14.18 -9.70
CA LYS A 393 -15.76 14.26 -10.75
C LYS A 393 -14.34 14.29 -10.21
N GLU A 394 -14.21 14.63 -8.93
CA GLU A 394 -12.96 14.67 -8.19
C GLU A 394 -12.42 13.26 -7.86
N TYR A 395 -13.29 12.24 -7.94
CA TYR A 395 -12.91 10.85 -7.69
C TYR A 395 -12.32 10.23 -8.95
N ILE A 396 -11.01 10.08 -8.95
CA ILE A 396 -10.24 9.65 -10.12
C ILE A 396 -9.87 8.18 -10.00
N PHE A 397 -10.31 7.40 -10.98
CA PHE A 397 -9.97 5.99 -11.10
C PHE A 397 -8.87 5.76 -12.13
N GLN A 398 -7.86 4.99 -11.76
CA GLN A 398 -6.93 4.41 -12.71
C GLN A 398 -7.58 3.23 -13.41
N ASN A 399 -7.86 3.41 -14.71
CA ASN A 399 -8.38 2.35 -15.56
C ASN A 399 -7.24 1.45 -16.05
N TYR A 400 -7.45 0.15 -16.02
CA TYR A 400 -6.52 -0.85 -16.53
C TYR A 400 -7.27 -2.12 -16.94
N LEU A 401 -6.67 -2.94 -17.80
CA LEU A 401 -7.22 -4.24 -18.19
C LEU A 401 -6.43 -5.39 -17.56
N ARG A 402 -5.14 -5.17 -17.35
CA ARG A 402 -4.21 -6.10 -16.69
C ARG A 402 -3.17 -5.33 -15.90
N CYS A 403 -2.69 -5.95 -14.84
CA CYS A 403 -1.53 -5.53 -14.07
C CYS A 403 -0.69 -6.77 -13.71
N HIS A 404 0.24 -6.63 -12.78
CA HIS A 404 1.04 -7.76 -12.26
C HIS A 404 0.21 -8.76 -11.46
N ASP A 405 -0.95 -8.34 -10.93
CA ASP A 405 -1.86 -9.18 -10.16
C ASP A 405 -2.73 -10.08 -11.04
N ASP A 406 -3.32 -11.07 -10.39
CA ASP A 406 -4.36 -11.92 -10.95
C ASP A 406 -5.65 -11.16 -11.26
N ILE A 407 -6.50 -11.70 -12.11
CA ILE A 407 -7.84 -11.19 -12.29
C ILE A 407 -8.72 -11.69 -11.13
N GLY A 408 -9.03 -10.81 -10.18
CA GLY A 408 -10.05 -11.09 -9.18
C GLY A 408 -11.46 -10.84 -9.74
N TRP A 409 -12.38 -11.78 -9.54
CA TRP A 409 -13.78 -11.62 -9.99
C TRP A 409 -14.61 -10.79 -8.99
N GLY A 410 -14.17 -9.56 -8.71
CA GLY A 410 -14.91 -8.58 -7.91
C GLY A 410 -16.08 -7.95 -8.68
N LEU A 411 -17.03 -8.79 -9.10
CA LEU A 411 -18.21 -8.38 -9.85
C LEU A 411 -19.39 -8.07 -8.92
N ASP A 412 -20.36 -7.26 -9.40
CA ASP A 412 -21.61 -6.99 -8.68
C ASP A 412 -22.55 -8.21 -8.78
N TYR A 413 -22.32 -9.22 -7.95
CA TYR A 413 -23.14 -10.42 -7.93
C TYR A 413 -24.56 -10.18 -7.40
N ASP A 414 -24.81 -9.14 -6.62
CA ASP A 414 -26.17 -8.78 -6.19
C ASP A 414 -26.99 -8.29 -7.38
N PHE A 415 -26.38 -7.60 -8.31
CA PHE A 415 -27.02 -7.26 -9.58
C PHE A 415 -27.20 -8.48 -10.48
N LEU A 416 -26.19 -9.32 -10.60
CA LEU A 416 -26.22 -10.53 -11.46
C LEU A 416 -27.28 -11.55 -11.02
N LYS A 417 -27.61 -11.63 -9.75
CA LYS A 417 -28.73 -12.46 -9.23
C LYS A 417 -30.07 -12.10 -9.88
N ASN A 418 -30.28 -10.86 -10.29
CA ASN A 418 -31.50 -10.47 -11.00
C ASN A 418 -31.66 -11.16 -12.38
N PHE A 419 -30.58 -11.67 -12.92
CA PHE A 419 -30.53 -12.45 -14.16
C PHE A 419 -30.44 -13.95 -13.91
N SER A 420 -30.70 -14.41 -12.67
CA SER A 420 -30.56 -15.81 -12.24
C SER A 420 -29.14 -16.35 -12.45
N ILE A 421 -28.13 -15.52 -12.34
CA ILE A 421 -26.71 -15.90 -12.42
C ILE A 421 -26.24 -16.28 -11.00
N ASP A 422 -25.88 -17.55 -10.85
CA ASP A 422 -25.26 -18.08 -9.63
C ASP A 422 -23.78 -17.72 -9.58
N GLU A 423 -23.32 -17.15 -8.46
CA GLU A 423 -21.96 -16.64 -8.32
C GLU A 423 -20.89 -17.70 -8.55
N VAL A 424 -21.03 -18.89 -7.92
CA VAL A 424 -20.00 -19.94 -7.99
C VAL A 424 -19.92 -20.51 -9.41
N SER A 425 -21.06 -20.82 -10.00
CA SER A 425 -21.13 -21.36 -11.35
C SER A 425 -20.61 -20.36 -12.40
N HIS A 426 -20.88 -19.08 -12.19
CA HIS A 426 -20.44 -18.02 -13.08
C HIS A 426 -18.93 -17.77 -12.98
N LYS A 427 -18.37 -17.70 -11.78
CA LYS A 427 -16.92 -17.61 -11.58
C LYS A 427 -16.20 -18.80 -12.21
N LYS A 428 -16.74 -20.01 -12.04
CA LYS A 428 -16.20 -21.21 -12.69
C LYS A 428 -16.24 -21.09 -14.24
N PHE A 429 -17.34 -20.61 -14.80
CA PHE A 429 -17.42 -20.35 -16.25
C PHE A 429 -16.33 -19.38 -16.71
N LEU A 430 -16.12 -18.28 -16.01
CA LEU A 430 -15.08 -17.30 -16.35
C LEU A 430 -13.68 -17.92 -16.26
N ASN A 431 -13.42 -18.70 -15.20
CA ASN A 431 -12.16 -19.42 -15.04
C ASN A 431 -11.91 -20.39 -16.20
N ASP A 432 -12.91 -21.20 -16.54
CA ASP A 432 -12.82 -22.17 -17.64
C ASP A 432 -12.64 -21.47 -19.00
N PHE A 433 -13.32 -20.31 -19.19
CA PHE A 433 -13.18 -19.51 -20.41
C PHE A 433 -11.76 -18.99 -20.58
N PHE A 434 -11.19 -18.33 -19.55
CA PHE A 434 -9.87 -17.71 -19.65
C PHE A 434 -8.71 -18.70 -19.56
N THR A 435 -8.93 -19.93 -19.11
CA THR A 435 -7.92 -21.01 -19.12
C THR A 435 -8.00 -21.92 -20.34
N GLY A 436 -8.91 -21.64 -21.27
CA GLY A 436 -9.05 -22.46 -22.49
C GLY A 436 -9.79 -23.80 -22.30
N LYS A 437 -10.40 -24.00 -21.13
CA LYS A 437 -11.20 -25.22 -20.84
C LYS A 437 -12.63 -25.13 -21.39
N TYR A 438 -13.13 -23.91 -21.62
CA TYR A 438 -14.44 -23.70 -22.23
C TYR A 438 -14.35 -23.84 -23.76
N PRO A 439 -15.32 -24.50 -24.44
CA PRO A 439 -15.31 -24.66 -25.90
C PRO A 439 -15.25 -23.30 -26.64
N ASP A 440 -14.52 -23.28 -27.74
CA ASP A 440 -14.42 -22.11 -28.64
C ASP A 440 -13.84 -20.82 -28.00
N THR A 441 -13.05 -20.96 -26.93
CA THR A 441 -12.32 -19.84 -26.31
C THR A 441 -10.89 -19.73 -26.83
N PHE A 442 -10.35 -18.49 -26.83
CA PHE A 442 -8.96 -18.20 -27.11
C PHE A 442 -8.12 -18.09 -25.81
N GLY A 443 -8.73 -18.30 -24.64
CA GLY A 443 -8.05 -18.24 -23.34
C GLY A 443 -6.89 -19.23 -23.26
N ARG A 444 -5.77 -18.82 -22.64
CA ARG A 444 -4.57 -19.64 -22.39
C ARG A 444 -3.98 -19.35 -20.99
N GLY A 445 -4.81 -18.81 -20.10
CA GLY A 445 -4.39 -18.52 -18.74
C GLY A 445 -4.25 -19.78 -17.90
N GLU A 446 -3.65 -19.61 -16.73
CA GLU A 446 -3.56 -20.61 -15.67
C GLU A 446 -4.35 -20.14 -14.46
N LEU A 447 -4.78 -21.08 -13.61
CA LEU A 447 -5.44 -20.73 -12.36
C LEU A 447 -4.42 -20.66 -11.24
N TYR A 448 -4.52 -19.59 -10.47
CA TYR A 448 -3.78 -19.37 -9.24
C TYR A 448 -4.76 -19.26 -8.06
N ASN A 449 -4.46 -19.87 -6.91
CA ASN A 449 -5.34 -19.89 -5.73
C ASN A 449 -6.77 -20.39 -6.04
N ASP A 450 -6.90 -21.56 -6.67
CA ASP A 450 -8.20 -22.17 -6.97
C ASP A 450 -8.89 -22.68 -5.69
N ASP A 451 -10.04 -22.11 -5.33
CA ASP A 451 -10.98 -22.68 -4.35
C ASP A 451 -12.25 -23.15 -5.04
N PRO A 452 -12.35 -24.43 -5.39
CA PRO A 452 -13.49 -24.97 -6.13
C PRO A 452 -14.84 -24.83 -5.39
N ARG A 453 -14.83 -24.63 -4.06
CA ARG A 453 -16.04 -24.51 -3.26
C ARG A 453 -16.72 -23.16 -3.48
N LEU A 454 -15.91 -22.11 -3.66
CA LEU A 454 -16.36 -20.72 -3.84
C LEU A 454 -16.35 -20.31 -5.32
N GLY A 455 -15.74 -21.12 -6.20
CA GLY A 455 -15.44 -20.72 -7.57
C GLY A 455 -14.39 -19.61 -7.65
N ASP A 456 -13.86 -19.19 -6.50
CA ASP A 456 -12.80 -18.22 -6.44
C ASP A 456 -11.50 -18.87 -6.90
N ALA A 457 -11.14 -18.60 -8.11
CA ALA A 457 -9.82 -18.80 -8.64
C ALA A 457 -9.42 -17.49 -9.32
N ARG A 458 -8.14 -17.25 -9.33
CA ARG A 458 -7.59 -16.07 -9.97
C ARG A 458 -6.91 -16.51 -11.26
N PRO A 459 -7.56 -16.34 -12.43
CA PRO A 459 -6.89 -16.69 -13.68
C PRO A 459 -5.73 -15.72 -13.91
N VAL A 460 -4.53 -16.27 -13.98
CA VAL A 460 -3.34 -15.58 -14.43
C VAL A 460 -3.33 -15.64 -15.95
N SER A 461 -3.88 -14.63 -16.60
CA SER A 461 -3.75 -14.51 -18.04
C SER A 461 -2.55 -13.62 -18.34
N TYR A 462 -1.54 -14.17 -19.00
CA TYR A 462 -0.48 -13.40 -19.67
C TYR A 462 0.63 -12.75 -18.85
N THR A 463 0.72 -12.92 -17.53
CA THR A 463 1.91 -12.49 -16.78
C THR A 463 3.16 -13.27 -17.19
N HIS A 464 2.99 -14.40 -17.85
CA HIS A 464 4.06 -15.26 -18.35
C HIS A 464 4.12 -15.36 -19.87
N LEU A 465 3.43 -14.51 -20.62
CA LEU A 465 3.83 -14.31 -22.00
C LEU A 465 5.17 -13.58 -21.97
N THR A 466 6.24 -14.38 -21.95
CA THR A 466 7.50 -13.92 -22.50
C THR A 466 7.19 -13.34 -23.87
N LEU A 467 7.25 -12.01 -23.97
CA LEU A 467 7.39 -11.38 -25.26
C LEU A 467 8.63 -11.99 -25.92
N PRO A 468 8.55 -12.38 -27.19
CA PRO A 468 9.66 -12.98 -27.88
C PRO A 468 10.88 -12.08 -27.90
#